data_93a69e4d061e2fb8f83822e4078971fa
#
_entry.id   93a69e4d061e2fb8f83822e4078971fa
#
_cell.length_a   1.000
_cell.length_b   1.000
_cell.length_c   1.000
_cell.angle_alpha   90.00
_cell.angle_beta   90.00
_cell.angle_gamma   90.00
#
_symmetry.space_group_name_H-M   'P 1'
#
loop_
_entity.id
_entity.type
_entity.pdbx_description
1 polymer ?
#
loop_
_entity_poly.entity_id
_entity_poly.type
_entity_poly.pdbx_seq_one_letter_code
_entity_poly.pdbx_strand_id
1 'polypeptide(L)' 'MPNYIFLFQNGIPEDQIVDLQDDSTAVEEGLKTASGMIRDLSLPRVGRQFHSLEVRQESGEQVLKIEFSATRVR' A
#
# COMPACT_ATOMS: atom_id res chain seq x y z
N MET A 1 14.25 15.36 7.25
CA MET A 1 13.97 14.08 6.59
C MET A 1 12.84 14.28 5.60
N PRO A 2 12.90 13.62 4.42
CA PRO A 2 11.84 13.81 3.44
C PRO A 2 10.54 13.16 3.85
N ASN A 3 9.44 13.74 3.43
CA ASN A 3 8.12 13.20 3.65
C ASN A 3 7.71 12.34 2.47
N TYR A 4 7.08 11.22 2.76
CA TYR A 4 6.53 10.31 1.77
C TYR A 4 5.03 10.21 1.96
N ILE A 5 4.33 10.05 0.85
CA ILE A 5 2.88 9.94 0.84
C ILE A 5 2.53 8.49 0.49
N PHE A 6 1.81 7.83 1.39
CA PHE A 6 1.30 6.47 1.18
C PHE A 6 -0.15 6.57 0.76
N LEU A 7 -0.42 6.13 -0.47
CA LEU A 7 -1.75 6.19 -1.08
C LEU A 7 -2.33 4.79 -1.13
N PHE A 8 -3.49 4.61 -0.52
CA PHE A 8 -4.17 3.32 -0.49
C PHE A 8 -5.39 3.37 -1.40
N GLN A 9 -5.57 2.34 -2.21
CA GLN A 9 -6.76 2.18 -3.03
C GLN A 9 -7.39 0.84 -2.74
N ASN A 10 -8.37 0.87 -1.87
CA ASN A 10 -9.15 -0.32 -1.49
C ASN A 10 -10.60 0.05 -1.17
N GLY A 11 -11.09 1.14 -1.74
CA GLY A 11 -12.43 1.63 -1.53
C GLY A 11 -12.54 2.76 -0.50
N ILE A 12 -11.59 2.88 0.41
CA ILE A 12 -11.53 4.00 1.35
C ILE A 12 -10.13 4.61 1.24
N PRO A 13 -9.98 5.68 0.47
CA PRO A 13 -8.67 6.31 0.35
C PRO A 13 -8.29 7.00 1.64
N GLU A 14 -7.24 6.52 2.28
CA GLU A 14 -6.60 7.18 3.40
C GLU A 14 -5.16 7.45 3.03
N ASP A 15 -4.85 8.71 2.77
CA ASP A 15 -3.49 9.09 2.49
C ASP A 15 -2.76 9.33 3.81
N GLN A 16 -1.57 8.75 3.93
CA GLN A 16 -0.73 8.94 5.09
C GLN A 16 0.56 9.63 4.68
N ILE A 17 0.95 10.62 5.47
CA ILE A 17 2.23 11.29 5.28
C ILE A 17 3.19 10.77 6.33
N VAL A 18 4.32 10.23 5.88
CA VAL A 18 5.30 9.59 6.75
C VAL A 18 6.67 10.21 6.50
N ASP A 19 7.35 10.58 7.57
CA ASP A 19 8.70 11.10 7.50
C ASP A 19 9.69 9.94 7.55
N LEU A 20 10.40 9.70 6.45
CA LEU A 20 11.32 8.59 6.30
C LEU A 20 12.67 9.08 5.79
N GLN A 21 13.71 8.33 6.10
CA GLN A 21 15.07 8.74 5.86
C GLN A 21 15.42 8.86 4.37
N ASP A 22 15.02 7.87 3.58
CA ASP A 22 15.35 7.79 2.16
C ASP A 22 14.36 6.88 1.42
N ASP A 23 14.55 6.77 0.09
CA ASP A 23 13.69 5.94 -0.76
C ASP A 23 13.75 4.46 -0.37
N SER A 24 14.92 3.96 0.00
CA SER A 24 15.06 2.56 0.41
C SER A 24 14.25 2.25 1.65
N THR A 25 14.25 3.14 2.63
CA THR A 25 13.43 3.01 3.83
C THR A 25 11.94 3.09 3.47
N ALA A 26 11.58 3.97 2.55
CA ALA A 26 10.19 4.09 2.09
C ALA A 26 9.72 2.82 1.40
N VAL A 27 10.57 2.17 0.60
CA VAL A 27 10.26 0.89 -0.03
C VAL A 27 10.05 -0.19 1.02
N GLU A 28 10.93 -0.29 2.01
CA GLU A 28 10.81 -1.28 3.09
C GLU A 28 9.51 -1.08 3.88
N GLU A 29 9.19 0.15 4.24
CA GLU A 29 7.97 0.46 4.96
C GLU A 29 6.72 0.16 4.13
N GLY A 30 6.77 0.46 2.83
CA GLY A 30 5.69 0.13 1.91
C GLY A 30 5.45 -1.37 1.83
N LEU A 31 6.52 -2.16 1.75
CA LEU A 31 6.43 -3.63 1.71
C LEU A 31 5.85 -4.19 3.01
N LYS A 32 6.27 -3.67 4.16
CA LYS A 32 5.71 -4.07 5.45
C LYS A 32 4.23 -3.76 5.54
N THR A 33 3.84 -2.58 5.09
CA THR A 33 2.44 -2.15 5.09
C THR A 33 1.60 -3.06 4.21
N ALA A 34 2.06 -3.35 3.00
CA ALA A 34 1.37 -4.25 2.08
C ALA A 34 1.26 -5.66 2.65
N SER A 35 2.32 -6.16 3.29
CA SER A 35 2.30 -7.47 3.94
C SER A 35 1.24 -7.54 5.04
N GLY A 36 1.10 -6.47 5.83
CA GLY A 36 0.07 -6.38 6.84
C GLY A 36 -1.33 -6.38 6.24
N MET A 37 -1.52 -5.67 5.14
CA MET A 37 -2.80 -5.64 4.43
C MET A 37 -3.18 -7.04 3.93
N ILE A 38 -2.23 -7.78 3.37
CA ILE A 38 -2.46 -9.15 2.88
C ILE A 38 -2.77 -10.08 4.04
N ARG A 39 -2.00 -10.00 5.13
CA ARG A 39 -2.21 -10.83 6.31
C ARG A 39 -3.58 -10.64 6.92
N ASP A 40 -4.06 -9.40 6.96
CA ASP A 40 -5.32 -9.06 7.58
C ASP A 40 -6.50 -9.12 6.61
N LEU A 41 -6.26 -9.57 5.38
CA LEU A 41 -7.27 -9.64 4.34
C LEU A 41 -8.35 -10.64 4.72
N SER A 42 -9.59 -10.18 4.67
CA SER A 42 -10.76 -11.02 4.88
C SER A 42 -11.59 -11.03 3.60
N LEU A 43 -11.78 -12.22 3.04
CA LEU A 43 -12.55 -12.38 1.83
C LEU A 43 -13.98 -12.85 2.17
N PRO A 44 -14.99 -12.27 1.53
CA PRO A 44 -16.33 -12.82 1.62
C PRO A 44 -16.36 -14.23 1.06
N ARG A 45 -17.43 -14.95 1.34
CA ARG A 45 -17.56 -16.36 0.96
C ARG A 45 -17.36 -16.59 -0.54
N VAL A 46 -17.82 -15.66 -1.33
CA VAL A 46 -17.55 -15.59 -2.76
C VAL A 46 -17.17 -14.15 -3.05
N GLY A 47 -16.01 -13.95 -3.64
CA GLY A 47 -15.65 -12.57 -3.93
C GLY A 47 -14.23 -12.41 -4.40
N ARG A 48 -13.99 -11.23 -4.89
CA ARG A 48 -12.69 -10.79 -5.38
C ARG A 48 -12.38 -9.44 -4.79
N GLN A 49 -11.16 -9.27 -4.31
CA GLN A 49 -10.69 -7.98 -3.81
C GLN A 49 -9.41 -7.59 -4.52
N PHE A 50 -9.34 -6.34 -4.89
CA PHE A 50 -8.16 -5.73 -5.47
C PHE A 50 -7.71 -4.60 -4.55
N HIS A 51 -6.41 -4.58 -4.27
CA HIS A 51 -5.81 -3.56 -3.43
C HIS A 51 -4.58 -3.01 -4.10
N SER A 52 -4.30 -1.74 -3.87
CA SER A 52 -3.04 -1.16 -4.29
C SER A 52 -2.51 -0.23 -3.20
N LEU A 53 -1.20 -0.16 -3.14
CA LEU A 53 -0.46 0.77 -2.29
C LEU A 53 0.57 1.46 -3.16
N GLU A 54 0.61 2.77 -3.10
CA GLU A 54 1.58 3.57 -3.82
C GLU A 54 2.32 4.44 -2.81
N VAL A 55 3.63 4.51 -2.94
CA VAL A 55 4.46 5.39 -2.13
C VAL A 55 5.08 6.43 -3.05
N ARG A 56 4.85 7.69 -2.74
CA ARG A 56 5.38 8.82 -3.51
C ARG A 56 6.20 9.73 -2.62
N GLN A 57 7.19 10.38 -3.22
CA GLN A 57 7.87 11.50 -2.58
C GLN A 57 6.93 12.70 -2.50
N GLU A 58 7.23 13.62 -1.60
CA GLU A 58 6.48 14.87 -1.46
C GLU A 58 6.41 15.65 -2.78
N SER A 59 7.43 15.52 -3.62
CA SER A 59 7.47 16.11 -4.97
C SER A 59 6.47 15.47 -5.94
N GLY A 60 5.88 14.33 -5.57
CA GLY A 60 4.97 13.58 -6.42
C GLY A 60 5.61 12.44 -7.19
N GLU A 61 6.94 12.29 -7.12
CA GLU A 61 7.63 11.21 -7.81
C GLU A 61 7.33 9.87 -7.15
N GLN A 62 6.94 8.89 -7.97
CA GLN A 62 6.59 7.56 -7.49
C GLN A 62 7.84 6.77 -7.10
N VAL A 63 7.84 6.21 -5.89
CA VAL A 63 8.92 5.40 -5.36
C VAL A 63 8.61 3.91 -5.44
N LEU A 64 7.37 3.54 -5.13
CA LEU A 64 6.94 2.16 -5.06
C LEU A 64 5.48 2.06 -5.43
N LYS A 65 5.13 1.02 -6.17
CA LYS A 65 3.74 0.66 -6.41
C LYS A 65 3.56 -0.82 -6.22
N ILE A 66 2.62 -1.20 -5.38
CA ILE A 66 2.26 -2.59 -5.11
C ILE A 66 0.80 -2.79 -5.45
N GLU A 67 0.52 -3.80 -6.24
CA GLU A 67 -0.85 -4.19 -6.58
C GLU A 67 -1.02 -5.67 -6.26
N PHE A 68 -2.14 -6.01 -5.64
CA PHE A 68 -2.46 -7.41 -5.43
C PHE A 68 -3.96 -7.61 -5.48
N SER A 69 -4.35 -8.82 -5.87
CA SER A 69 -5.73 -9.22 -5.89
C SER A 69 -5.87 -10.61 -5.29
N ALA A 70 -7.01 -10.84 -4.67
CA ALA A 70 -7.33 -12.14 -4.11
C ALA A 70 -8.74 -12.52 -4.53
N THR A 71 -8.91 -13.75 -4.97
CA THR A 71 -10.21 -14.29 -5.38
C THR A 71 -10.45 -15.58 -4.61
N ARG A 72 -11.54 -15.61 -3.90
CA ARG A 72 -11.94 -16.82 -3.20
C ARG A 72 -12.73 -17.71 -4.15
N VAL A 73 -12.25 -18.93 -4.35
CA VAL A 73 -12.87 -19.88 -5.30
C VAL A 73 -13.68 -20.97 -4.60
N ARG A 74 -13.57 -21.07 -3.29
CA ARG A 74 -14.34 -22.05 -2.50
C ARG A 74 -14.76 -21.48 -1.16
#